data_09b5937f3a5226671b087b21fc601509
#
_entry.id   09b5937f3a5226671b087b21fc601509
#
_cell.length_a   1.000
_cell.length_b   1.000
_cell.length_c   1.000
_cell.angle_alpha   90.00
_cell.angle_beta   90.00
_cell.angle_gamma   90.00
#
_symmetry.space_group_name_H-M   'P 1'
#
loop_
_entity.id
_entity.type
_entity.pdbx_description
1 polymer ?
#
loop_
_entity_poly.entity_id
_entity_poly.type
_entity_poly.pdbx_seq_one_letter_code
_entity_poly.pdbx_strand_id
1 'polypeptide(L)'
;MEITILERDDGITHIVLAGRLDTTAAEELGGDISAAATEQNRPAIIDVSGIEFLASMGIGTLLAISKRMTKAGYKLIVLNPQGMVDVVLKASKLNKVMSIVHDLDEALEILQADQQQDDASDPQREVSAGYSRPQETPVSTADPATENTLKLAIKNEISEFKTLNASLAQFLAAHTVPSRAAYAVDLAVEELVMNVIRYAFLDDDTHSIEIELAIEGDQIVLRIVDDGRPFDPRENPVLDLQSDDREVGGLGLYLVLDMVDMLKYERVDEENRVEVRVSMIVEDQGEDLSEAVSDLPETSGG
;
A
#
# COMPACT_ATOMS: atom_id res chain seq x y z
N MET A 1 4.26 3.30 -11.79
CA MET A 1 2.91 2.68 -11.76
C MET A 1 2.25 2.85 -13.13
N GLU A 2 1.41 1.90 -13.54
CA GLU A 2 0.67 1.92 -14.81
C GLU A 2 -0.84 1.94 -14.53
N ILE A 3 -1.58 2.74 -15.34
CA ILE A 3 -3.04 2.85 -15.26
C ILE A 3 -3.60 2.47 -16.63
N THR A 4 -4.51 1.51 -16.68
CA THR A 4 -5.22 1.10 -17.90
C THR A 4 -6.71 1.20 -17.66
N ILE A 5 -7.43 1.87 -18.56
CA ILE A 5 -8.90 1.93 -18.51
C ILE A 5 -9.41 0.93 -19.55
N LEU A 6 -10.20 -0.05 -19.12
CA LEU A 6 -10.83 -1.02 -20.00
C LEU A 6 -12.20 -0.51 -20.44
N GLU A 7 -12.43 -0.49 -21.73
CA GLU A 7 -13.76 -0.16 -22.30
C GLU A 7 -14.72 -1.33 -22.02
N ARG A 8 -15.90 -1.00 -21.48
CA ARG A 8 -16.97 -1.95 -21.19
C ARG A 8 -18.32 -1.40 -21.63
N ASP A 9 -19.14 -2.27 -22.20
CA ASP A 9 -20.48 -1.91 -22.70
C ASP A 9 -21.57 -1.97 -21.60
N ASP A 10 -21.20 -2.37 -20.36
CA ASP A 10 -22.14 -2.58 -19.24
C ASP A 10 -22.37 -1.34 -18.36
N GLY A 11 -21.87 -0.18 -18.78
CA GLY A 11 -22.03 1.07 -18.03
C GLY A 11 -21.16 1.16 -16.75
N ILE A 12 -20.11 0.34 -16.64
CA ILE A 12 -19.17 0.32 -15.51
C ILE A 12 -17.81 0.82 -16.00
N THR A 13 -17.16 1.69 -15.22
CA THR A 13 -15.76 2.06 -15.47
C THR A 13 -14.85 1.00 -14.86
N HIS A 14 -13.99 0.39 -15.65
CA HIS A 14 -13.04 -0.62 -15.16
C HIS A 14 -11.61 -0.09 -15.36
N ILE A 15 -10.92 0.16 -14.25
CA ILE A 15 -9.56 0.68 -14.16
C ILE A 15 -8.66 -0.42 -13.65
N VAL A 16 -7.58 -0.72 -14.34
CA VAL A 16 -6.56 -1.68 -13.90
C VAL A 16 -5.31 -0.91 -13.49
N LEU A 17 -4.82 -1.19 -12.29
CA LEU A 17 -3.60 -0.60 -11.74
C LEU A 17 -2.52 -1.67 -11.64
N ALA A 18 -1.28 -1.32 -12.01
CA ALA A 18 -0.14 -2.21 -11.90
C ALA A 18 1.14 -1.50 -11.42
N GLY A 19 1.97 -2.22 -10.65
CA GLY A 19 3.21 -1.74 -10.07
C GLY A 19 3.04 -1.27 -8.62
N ARG A 20 3.73 -0.18 -8.24
CA ARG A 20 3.74 0.34 -6.86
C ARG A 20 2.78 1.52 -6.73
N LEU A 21 1.86 1.44 -5.78
CA LEU A 21 1.02 2.57 -5.36
C LEU A 21 1.55 3.10 -4.00
N ASP A 22 2.76 3.59 -4.04
CA ASP A 22 3.49 4.26 -2.95
C ASP A 22 3.12 5.75 -2.87
N THR A 23 3.77 6.49 -1.98
CA THR A 23 3.52 7.91 -1.79
C THR A 23 3.76 8.70 -3.07
N THR A 24 4.86 8.45 -3.78
CA THR A 24 5.19 9.14 -5.03
C THR A 24 4.13 8.89 -6.11
N ALA A 25 3.73 7.64 -6.31
CA ALA A 25 2.70 7.28 -7.27
C ALA A 25 1.33 7.86 -6.89
N ALA A 26 0.99 7.88 -5.60
CA ALA A 26 -0.26 8.46 -5.11
C ALA A 26 -0.31 10.00 -5.33
N GLU A 27 0.80 10.71 -5.17
CA GLU A 27 0.90 12.14 -5.45
C GLU A 27 0.84 12.46 -6.95
N GLU A 28 1.60 11.71 -7.77
CA GLU A 28 1.69 11.94 -9.20
C GLU A 28 0.42 11.53 -9.96
N LEU A 29 -0.16 10.38 -9.63
CA LEU A 29 -1.21 9.73 -10.39
C LEU A 29 -2.57 9.63 -9.68
N GLY A 30 -2.64 9.95 -8.39
CA GLY A 30 -3.88 9.86 -7.62
C GLY A 30 -5.01 10.75 -8.19
N GLY A 31 -4.64 11.89 -8.79
CA GLY A 31 -5.56 12.75 -9.54
C GLY A 31 -6.13 12.08 -10.76
N ASP A 32 -5.29 11.41 -11.55
CA ASP A 32 -5.68 10.72 -12.78
C ASP A 32 -6.55 9.49 -12.47
N ILE A 33 -6.20 8.71 -11.45
CA ILE A 33 -7.04 7.58 -10.98
C ILE A 33 -8.42 8.08 -10.55
N SER A 34 -8.44 9.18 -9.77
CA SER A 34 -9.68 9.78 -9.31
C SER A 34 -10.54 10.28 -10.47
N ALA A 35 -9.93 10.97 -11.44
CA ALA A 35 -10.61 11.45 -12.65
C ALA A 35 -11.19 10.27 -13.45
N ALA A 36 -10.39 9.26 -13.74
CA ALA A 36 -10.82 8.06 -14.43
C ALA A 36 -12.03 7.39 -13.78
N ALA A 37 -12.04 7.32 -12.44
CA ALA A 37 -13.13 6.69 -11.70
C ALA A 37 -14.41 7.54 -11.63
N THR A 38 -14.29 8.89 -11.61
CA THR A 38 -15.42 9.77 -11.27
C THR A 38 -16.01 10.55 -12.43
N GLU A 39 -15.26 10.80 -13.52
CA GLU A 39 -15.71 11.65 -14.64
C GLU A 39 -16.85 11.04 -15.45
N GLN A 40 -16.99 9.73 -15.45
CA GLN A 40 -18.01 9.03 -16.21
C GLN A 40 -19.39 9.04 -15.55
N ASN A 41 -19.52 9.51 -14.29
CA ASN A 41 -20.78 9.50 -13.52
C ASN A 41 -21.47 8.13 -13.57
N ARG A 42 -20.75 7.07 -13.30
CA ARG A 42 -21.19 5.67 -13.28
C ARG A 42 -20.36 4.86 -12.27
N PRO A 43 -20.82 3.67 -11.85
CA PRO A 43 -20.05 2.80 -10.95
C PRO A 43 -18.67 2.47 -11.52
N ALA A 44 -17.71 2.23 -10.63
CA ALA A 44 -16.36 1.89 -11.05
C ALA A 44 -15.80 0.67 -10.32
N ILE A 45 -14.95 -0.07 -11.03
CA ILE A 45 -14.10 -1.13 -10.50
C ILE A 45 -12.66 -0.67 -10.64
N ILE A 46 -11.88 -0.72 -9.57
CA ILE A 46 -10.43 -0.58 -9.60
C ILE A 46 -9.82 -1.96 -9.34
N ASP A 47 -9.31 -2.57 -10.38
CA ASP A 47 -8.58 -3.83 -10.31
C ASP A 47 -7.15 -3.55 -9.86
N VAL A 48 -6.80 -4.10 -8.70
CA VAL A 48 -5.48 -3.96 -8.06
C VAL A 48 -4.66 -5.25 -8.09
N SER A 49 -5.04 -6.21 -8.95
CA SER A 49 -4.32 -7.50 -9.09
C SER A 49 -2.88 -7.34 -9.56
N GLY A 50 -2.57 -6.25 -10.26
CA GLY A 50 -1.24 -5.89 -10.71
C GLY A 50 -0.45 -5.03 -9.74
N ILE A 51 -1.03 -4.65 -8.58
CA ILE A 51 -0.32 -3.87 -7.57
C ILE A 51 0.60 -4.78 -6.76
N GLU A 52 1.88 -4.44 -6.75
CA GLU A 52 2.93 -5.16 -6.02
C GLU A 52 3.18 -4.59 -4.62
N PHE A 53 2.94 -3.29 -4.46
CA PHE A 53 3.14 -2.56 -3.21
C PHE A 53 2.09 -1.46 -3.03
N LEU A 54 1.56 -1.33 -1.83
CA LEU A 54 0.52 -0.38 -1.45
C LEU A 54 0.89 0.30 -0.12
N ALA A 55 1.21 1.58 -0.16
CA ALA A 55 1.47 2.40 1.01
C ALA A 55 0.20 3.08 1.53
N SER A 56 0.28 3.70 2.71
CA SER A 56 -0.86 4.39 3.33
C SER A 56 -1.43 5.52 2.46
N MET A 57 -0.60 6.23 1.72
CA MET A 57 -1.04 7.26 0.76
C MET A 57 -1.85 6.68 -0.40
N GLY A 58 -1.42 5.51 -0.92
CA GLY A 58 -2.17 4.79 -1.94
C GLY A 58 -3.54 4.32 -1.41
N ILE A 59 -3.57 3.80 -0.19
CA ILE A 59 -4.81 3.45 0.52
C ILE A 59 -5.70 4.69 0.68
N GLY A 60 -5.14 5.81 1.14
CA GLY A 60 -5.85 7.08 1.28
C GLY A 60 -6.45 7.55 -0.04
N THR A 61 -5.74 7.37 -1.15
CA THR A 61 -6.22 7.68 -2.50
C THR A 61 -7.45 6.83 -2.87
N LEU A 62 -7.39 5.51 -2.68
CA LEU A 62 -8.53 4.61 -2.94
C LEU A 62 -9.74 4.97 -2.07
N LEU A 63 -9.51 5.27 -0.79
CA LEU A 63 -10.56 5.66 0.14
C LEU A 63 -11.19 7.00 -0.25
N ALA A 64 -10.40 7.99 -0.64
CA ALA A 64 -10.89 9.29 -1.09
C ALA A 64 -11.75 9.17 -2.35
N ILE A 65 -11.33 8.33 -3.31
CA ILE A 65 -12.12 8.03 -4.52
C ILE A 65 -13.44 7.36 -4.13
N SER A 66 -13.42 6.35 -3.26
CA SER A 66 -14.61 5.66 -2.79
C SER A 66 -15.62 6.63 -2.13
N LYS A 67 -15.16 7.49 -1.23
CA LYS A 67 -16.00 8.51 -0.57
C LYS A 67 -16.59 9.50 -1.59
N ARG A 68 -15.77 9.94 -2.56
CA ARG A 68 -16.22 10.86 -3.60
C ARG A 68 -17.31 10.24 -4.49
N MET A 69 -17.14 8.98 -4.88
CA MET A 69 -18.11 8.25 -5.68
C MET A 69 -19.41 8.02 -4.91
N THR A 70 -19.31 7.58 -3.65
CA THR A 70 -20.49 7.42 -2.76
C THR A 70 -21.28 8.73 -2.62
N LYS A 71 -20.59 9.87 -2.49
CA LYS A 71 -21.20 11.21 -2.42
C LYS A 71 -21.92 11.59 -3.70
N ALA A 72 -21.47 11.06 -4.85
CA ALA A 72 -22.10 11.25 -6.16
C ALA A 72 -23.20 10.21 -6.46
N GLY A 73 -23.51 9.29 -5.55
CA GLY A 73 -24.50 8.24 -5.73
C GLY A 73 -23.99 7.01 -6.47
N TYR A 74 -22.66 6.86 -6.61
CA TYR A 74 -22.06 5.72 -7.30
C TYR A 74 -21.20 4.89 -6.36
N LYS A 75 -21.05 3.60 -6.68
CA LYS A 75 -20.24 2.67 -5.91
C LYS A 75 -18.87 2.45 -6.55
N LEU A 76 -17.84 2.37 -5.72
CA LEU A 76 -16.52 1.90 -6.09
C LEU A 76 -16.31 0.50 -5.52
N ILE A 77 -15.76 -0.41 -6.33
CA ILE A 77 -15.27 -1.71 -5.89
C ILE A 77 -13.76 -1.79 -6.13
N VAL A 78 -13.02 -2.22 -5.14
CA VAL A 78 -11.62 -2.63 -5.27
C VAL A 78 -11.61 -4.13 -5.54
N LEU A 79 -11.05 -4.50 -6.70
CA LEU A 79 -11.10 -5.87 -7.22
C LEU A 79 -9.73 -6.54 -7.09
N ASN A 80 -9.76 -7.79 -6.62
CA ASN A 80 -8.71 -8.77 -6.76
C ASN A 80 -7.34 -8.35 -6.19
N PRO A 81 -7.27 -7.82 -4.94
CA PRO A 81 -5.97 -7.61 -4.30
C PRO A 81 -5.25 -8.95 -4.11
N GLN A 82 -3.93 -8.96 -4.35
CA GLN A 82 -3.11 -10.17 -4.31
C GLN A 82 -2.03 -10.08 -3.22
N GLY A 83 -1.62 -11.24 -2.69
CA GLY A 83 -0.46 -11.37 -1.82
C GLY A 83 -0.47 -10.41 -0.63
N MET A 84 0.62 -9.64 -0.48
CA MET A 84 0.77 -8.69 0.62
C MET A 84 -0.16 -7.49 0.54
N VAL A 85 -0.61 -7.10 -0.65
CA VAL A 85 -1.60 -6.01 -0.83
C VAL A 85 -2.94 -6.39 -0.18
N ASP A 86 -3.39 -7.63 -0.35
CA ASP A 86 -4.60 -8.15 0.30
C ASP A 86 -4.46 -8.17 1.84
N VAL A 87 -3.29 -8.58 2.35
CA VAL A 87 -2.98 -8.57 3.79
C VAL A 87 -3.09 -7.14 4.35
N VAL A 88 -2.48 -6.17 3.68
CA VAL A 88 -2.48 -4.77 4.10
C VAL A 88 -3.87 -4.14 4.04
N LEU A 89 -4.65 -4.42 2.99
CA LEU A 89 -6.02 -3.94 2.89
C LEU A 89 -6.92 -4.52 3.99
N LYS A 90 -6.70 -5.78 4.39
CA LYS A 90 -7.39 -6.40 5.54
C LYS A 90 -6.97 -5.79 6.87
N ALA A 91 -5.67 -5.62 7.09
CA ALA A 91 -5.11 -5.00 8.30
C ALA A 91 -5.61 -3.56 8.50
N SER A 92 -5.71 -2.79 7.41
CA SER A 92 -6.24 -1.42 7.43
C SER A 92 -7.74 -1.31 7.75
N LYS A 93 -8.47 -2.43 7.84
CA LYS A 93 -9.92 -2.51 8.08
C LYS A 93 -10.77 -1.77 7.04
N LEU A 94 -10.25 -1.54 5.85
CA LEU A 94 -10.93 -0.81 4.77
C LEU A 94 -12.17 -1.52 4.25
N ASN A 95 -12.25 -2.84 4.40
CA ASN A 95 -13.45 -3.62 4.08
C ASN A 95 -14.72 -3.17 4.85
N LYS A 96 -14.58 -2.32 5.88
CA LYS A 96 -15.71 -1.73 6.62
C LYS A 96 -16.24 -0.45 5.96
N VAL A 97 -15.46 0.18 5.08
CA VAL A 97 -15.77 1.49 4.49
C VAL A 97 -15.77 1.49 2.97
N MET A 98 -15.27 0.43 2.33
CA MET A 98 -15.32 0.22 0.89
C MET A 98 -15.51 -1.26 0.55
N SER A 99 -16.07 -1.54 -0.63
CA SER A 99 -16.23 -2.91 -1.12
C SER A 99 -14.91 -3.41 -1.71
N ILE A 100 -14.38 -4.51 -1.13
CA ILE A 100 -13.19 -5.21 -1.61
C ILE A 100 -13.62 -6.62 -1.92
N VAL A 101 -13.45 -7.10 -3.15
CA VAL A 101 -13.81 -8.44 -3.61
C VAL A 101 -12.68 -9.07 -4.40
N HIS A 102 -12.67 -10.40 -4.52
CA HIS A 102 -11.61 -11.13 -5.21
C HIS A 102 -12.04 -11.68 -6.57
N ASP A 103 -13.33 -11.60 -6.89
CA ASP A 103 -13.92 -12.12 -8.11
C ASP A 103 -14.67 -11.03 -8.89
N LEU A 104 -14.52 -11.01 -10.22
CA LEU A 104 -15.15 -10.02 -11.09
C LEU A 104 -16.68 -10.21 -11.14
N ASP A 105 -17.15 -11.46 -11.14
CA ASP A 105 -18.59 -11.74 -11.22
C ASP A 105 -19.28 -11.25 -9.94
N GLU A 106 -18.66 -11.46 -8.75
CA GLU A 106 -19.12 -10.88 -7.48
C GLU A 106 -19.17 -9.35 -7.55
N ALA A 107 -18.12 -8.71 -8.11
CA ALA A 107 -18.09 -7.25 -8.27
C ALA A 107 -19.26 -6.75 -9.13
N LEU A 108 -19.53 -7.43 -10.25
CA LEU A 108 -20.62 -7.09 -11.15
C LEU A 108 -22.00 -7.29 -10.52
N GLU A 109 -22.20 -8.38 -9.77
CA GLU A 109 -23.46 -8.64 -9.03
C GLU A 109 -23.74 -7.53 -8.02
N ILE A 110 -22.74 -7.10 -7.26
CA ILE A 110 -22.88 -6.00 -6.28
C ILE A 110 -23.26 -4.70 -6.97
N LEU A 111 -22.67 -4.36 -8.12
CA LEU A 111 -22.95 -3.12 -8.85
C LEU A 111 -24.31 -3.16 -9.54
N GLN A 112 -24.73 -4.31 -10.08
CA GLN A 112 -26.05 -4.47 -10.72
C GLN A 112 -27.18 -4.43 -9.69
N ALA A 113 -27.01 -4.99 -8.50
CA ALA A 113 -27.98 -4.92 -7.42
C ALA A 113 -28.24 -3.45 -6.98
N ASP A 114 -27.19 -2.63 -6.97
CA ASP A 114 -27.27 -1.21 -6.61
C ASP A 114 -28.00 -0.40 -7.70
N GLN A 115 -27.77 -0.68 -8.99
CA GLN A 115 -28.43 -0.01 -10.11
C GLN A 115 -29.93 -0.30 -10.20
N GLN A 116 -30.39 -1.45 -9.75
CA GLN A 116 -31.82 -1.81 -9.76
C GLN A 116 -32.63 -1.04 -8.70
N GLN A 117 -31.99 -0.37 -7.75
CA GLN A 117 -32.65 0.50 -6.78
C GLN A 117 -32.86 1.94 -7.28
N ASP A 118 -32.11 2.38 -8.33
CA ASP A 118 -32.08 3.76 -8.81
C ASP A 118 -32.63 3.96 -10.24
N ASP A 119 -33.28 2.96 -10.87
CA ASP A 119 -33.75 3.05 -12.27
C ASP A 119 -34.97 3.98 -12.43
N ALA A 120 -34.69 5.28 -12.46
CA ALA A 120 -35.53 6.32 -13.05
C ALA A 120 -34.70 7.54 -13.49
N SER A 121 -34.00 7.49 -14.62
CA SER A 121 -33.81 8.57 -15.62
C SER A 121 -32.51 8.45 -16.41
N ASP A 122 -32.70 8.07 -17.61
CA ASP A 122 -32.28 8.43 -18.99
C ASP A 122 -30.81 8.78 -19.39
N PRO A 123 -30.43 8.49 -20.66
CA PRO A 123 -29.09 8.09 -21.08
C PRO A 123 -28.31 9.09 -21.96
N GLN A 124 -27.06 8.74 -22.29
CA GLN A 124 -26.15 9.15 -23.39
C GLN A 124 -25.13 10.26 -23.17
N ARG A 125 -23.84 9.86 -23.24
CA ARG A 125 -22.90 10.45 -24.21
C ARG A 125 -21.55 9.72 -24.25
N GLU A 126 -21.09 9.36 -25.44
CA GLU A 126 -19.72 8.83 -25.75
C GLU A 126 -18.68 9.95 -25.72
N VAL A 127 -17.45 9.65 -25.22
CA VAL A 127 -16.20 10.30 -25.67
C VAL A 127 -15.00 9.38 -25.46
N SER A 128 -14.22 9.16 -26.50
CA SER A 128 -12.96 8.44 -26.53
C SER A 128 -11.77 9.36 -26.27
N ALA A 129 -10.75 8.89 -25.54
CA ALA A 129 -9.41 9.45 -25.61
C ALA A 129 -8.35 8.40 -25.24
N GLY A 130 -7.43 8.13 -26.15
CA GLY A 130 -6.30 7.24 -25.97
C GLY A 130 -5.06 7.98 -25.43
N TYR A 131 -4.24 7.28 -24.68
CA TYR A 131 -2.94 7.76 -24.22
C TYR A 131 -1.80 6.78 -24.54
N SER A 132 -0.64 7.34 -24.92
CA SER A 132 0.57 6.65 -25.34
C SER A 132 1.59 6.58 -24.22
N ARG A 133 2.37 5.51 -24.22
CA ARG A 133 3.36 5.05 -23.25
C ARG A 133 4.69 5.83 -23.35
N PRO A 134 5.40 6.14 -22.25
CA PRO A 134 6.84 6.46 -22.24
C PRO A 134 7.69 5.22 -21.92
N GLN A 135 8.86 5.15 -22.56
CA GLN A 135 9.86 4.08 -22.44
C GLN A 135 10.83 4.34 -21.29
N GLU A 136 11.24 3.25 -20.64
CA GLU A 136 12.28 3.24 -19.60
C GLU A 136 13.70 3.28 -20.17
N THR A 137 14.61 3.96 -19.47
CA THR A 137 16.07 3.89 -19.69
C THR A 137 16.76 3.31 -18.45
N PRO A 138 17.75 2.42 -18.62
CA PRO A 138 18.38 1.70 -17.52
C PRO A 138 19.48 2.50 -16.84
N VAL A 139 19.56 2.42 -15.51
CA VAL A 139 20.62 2.98 -14.67
C VAL A 139 21.66 1.91 -14.32
N SER A 140 22.90 2.34 -14.33
CA SER A 140 24.16 1.60 -14.17
C SER A 140 24.29 0.89 -12.83
N THR A 141 24.78 -0.34 -12.88
CA THR A 141 25.03 -1.26 -11.78
C THR A 141 26.38 -1.03 -11.11
N ALA A 142 26.38 -0.85 -9.77
CA ALA A 142 27.47 -1.23 -8.90
C ALA A 142 27.06 -2.52 -8.17
N ASP A 143 27.98 -3.46 -8.05
CA ASP A 143 27.77 -4.82 -7.54
C ASP A 143 27.71 -4.82 -5.99
N PRO A 144 26.55 -5.07 -5.33
CA PRO A 144 26.41 -5.02 -3.87
C PRO A 144 26.31 -6.41 -3.22
N ALA A 145 26.81 -7.46 -3.87
CA ALA A 145 26.52 -8.86 -3.46
C ALA A 145 27.38 -9.40 -2.31
N THR A 146 28.07 -8.57 -1.48
CA THR A 146 28.99 -9.07 -0.45
C THR A 146 28.87 -8.42 0.93
N GLU A 147 28.10 -7.39 1.12
CA GLU A 147 27.94 -6.73 2.43
C GLU A 147 26.53 -6.92 2.98
N ASN A 148 26.43 -7.51 4.17
CA ASN A 148 25.14 -7.70 4.88
C ASN A 148 24.55 -6.37 5.39
N THR A 149 25.04 -5.23 4.90
CA THR A 149 24.63 -3.90 5.35
C THR A 149 24.62 -2.92 4.19
N LEU A 150 23.49 -2.23 4.04
CA LEU A 150 23.32 -1.08 3.16
C LEU A 150 23.26 0.18 4.01
N LYS A 151 24.11 1.19 3.70
CA LYS A 151 24.07 2.52 4.35
C LYS A 151 23.83 3.59 3.31
N LEU A 152 22.85 4.43 3.57
CA LEU A 152 22.49 5.55 2.71
C LEU A 152 22.31 6.81 3.57
N ALA A 153 22.62 7.95 2.99
CA ALA A 153 22.25 9.26 3.50
C ALA A 153 21.51 9.99 2.39
N ILE A 154 20.28 10.39 2.68
CA ILE A 154 19.45 11.14 1.76
C ILE A 154 19.13 12.53 2.34
N LYS A 155 18.73 13.45 1.48
CA LYS A 155 18.20 14.74 1.91
C LYS A 155 16.72 14.62 2.27
N ASN A 156 16.22 15.61 3.00
CA ASN A 156 14.80 15.76 3.31
C ASN A 156 13.96 16.21 2.08
N GLU A 157 14.23 15.61 0.92
CA GLU A 157 13.57 15.90 -0.36
C GLU A 157 12.87 14.64 -0.89
N ILE A 158 11.61 14.75 -1.32
CA ILE A 158 10.82 13.62 -1.87
C ILE A 158 11.52 12.99 -3.09
N SER A 159 12.25 13.81 -3.90
CA SER A 159 12.99 13.34 -5.07
C SER A 159 14.05 12.28 -4.75
N GLU A 160 14.62 12.32 -3.55
CA GLU A 160 15.64 11.36 -3.08
C GLU A 160 15.04 9.97 -2.80
N PHE A 161 13.72 9.93 -2.54
CA PHE A 161 13.05 8.70 -2.16
C PHE A 161 13.04 7.64 -3.27
N LYS A 162 13.01 8.05 -4.52
CA LYS A 162 13.10 7.13 -5.67
C LYS A 162 14.43 6.36 -5.68
N THR A 163 15.53 7.04 -5.37
CA THR A 163 16.85 6.42 -5.28
C THR A 163 16.97 5.48 -4.10
N LEU A 164 16.41 5.89 -2.95
CA LEU A 164 16.33 5.05 -1.75
C LEU A 164 15.58 3.73 -2.05
N ASN A 165 14.39 3.80 -2.64
CA ASN A 165 13.60 2.62 -2.97
C ASN A 165 14.32 1.67 -3.95
N ALA A 166 15.04 2.21 -4.94
CA ALA A 166 15.80 1.39 -5.87
C ALA A 166 16.94 0.64 -5.15
N SER A 167 17.67 1.31 -4.25
CA SER A 167 18.75 0.71 -3.47
C SER A 167 18.24 -0.34 -2.48
N LEU A 168 17.10 -0.05 -1.83
CA LEU A 168 16.42 -0.98 -0.93
C LEU A 168 16.00 -2.26 -1.67
N ALA A 169 15.30 -2.12 -2.80
CA ALA A 169 14.85 -3.26 -3.60
C ALA A 169 16.03 -4.13 -4.06
N GLN A 170 17.13 -3.51 -4.48
CA GLN A 170 18.34 -4.21 -4.88
C GLN A 170 18.97 -4.99 -3.70
N PHE A 171 19.07 -4.38 -2.52
CA PHE A 171 19.58 -5.04 -1.32
C PHE A 171 18.71 -6.23 -0.91
N LEU A 172 17.39 -6.07 -0.82
CA LEU A 172 16.47 -7.12 -0.44
C LEU A 172 16.50 -8.30 -1.43
N ALA A 173 16.57 -8.02 -2.73
CA ALA A 173 16.69 -9.04 -3.76
C ALA A 173 18.00 -9.83 -3.67
N ALA A 174 19.13 -9.15 -3.41
CA ALA A 174 20.44 -9.77 -3.28
C ALA A 174 20.54 -10.75 -2.10
N HIS A 175 19.75 -10.54 -1.04
CA HIS A 175 19.76 -11.35 0.19
C HIS A 175 18.64 -12.38 0.26
N THR A 176 17.88 -12.58 -0.82
CA THR A 176 16.79 -13.58 -0.89
C THR A 176 15.80 -13.44 0.28
N VAL A 177 15.43 -12.21 0.59
CA VAL A 177 14.53 -11.91 1.71
C VAL A 177 13.12 -12.43 1.39
N PRO A 178 12.44 -13.11 2.33
CA PRO A 178 11.06 -13.55 2.14
C PRO A 178 10.12 -12.38 1.84
N SER A 179 9.14 -12.58 0.95
CA SER A 179 8.25 -11.53 0.45
C SER A 179 7.55 -10.73 1.56
N ARG A 180 7.11 -11.41 2.64
CA ARG A 180 6.48 -10.73 3.80
C ARG A 180 7.46 -9.79 4.50
N ALA A 181 8.68 -10.26 4.75
CA ALA A 181 9.70 -9.46 5.42
C ALA A 181 10.17 -8.31 4.54
N ALA A 182 10.37 -8.55 3.24
CA ALA A 182 10.72 -7.52 2.27
C ALA A 182 9.65 -6.44 2.21
N TYR A 183 8.38 -6.82 2.15
CA TYR A 183 7.26 -5.87 2.15
C TYR A 183 7.17 -5.07 3.45
N ALA A 184 7.34 -5.72 4.61
CA ALA A 184 7.29 -5.04 5.91
C ALA A 184 8.39 -3.99 6.06
N VAL A 185 9.61 -4.30 5.61
CA VAL A 185 10.74 -3.35 5.60
C VAL A 185 10.50 -2.22 4.62
N ASP A 186 10.04 -2.52 3.41
CA ASP A 186 9.73 -1.53 2.37
C ASP A 186 8.66 -0.54 2.88
N LEU A 187 7.59 -1.07 3.51
CA LEU A 187 6.54 -0.25 4.13
C LEU A 187 7.09 0.59 5.30
N ALA A 188 7.96 0.02 6.15
CA ALA A 188 8.56 0.76 7.25
C ALA A 188 9.44 1.91 6.76
N VAL A 189 10.24 1.69 5.70
CA VAL A 189 11.03 2.75 5.07
C VAL A 189 10.11 3.82 4.48
N GLU A 190 9.08 3.42 3.72
CA GLU A 190 8.12 4.36 3.11
C GLU A 190 7.49 5.27 4.18
N GLU A 191 6.89 4.68 5.21
CA GLU A 191 6.10 5.42 6.18
C GLU A 191 6.97 6.24 7.15
N LEU A 192 8.10 5.69 7.62
CA LEU A 192 8.95 6.37 8.59
C LEU A 192 9.78 7.48 7.94
N VAL A 193 10.41 7.22 6.79
CA VAL A 193 11.24 8.21 6.11
C VAL A 193 10.37 9.34 5.52
N MET A 194 9.20 9.02 4.96
CA MET A 194 8.28 10.05 4.48
C MET A 194 7.76 10.93 5.60
N ASN A 195 7.55 10.37 6.81
CA ASN A 195 7.20 11.18 7.99
C ASN A 195 8.34 12.15 8.37
N VAL A 196 9.60 11.71 8.32
CA VAL A 196 10.74 12.59 8.54
C VAL A 196 10.79 13.69 7.49
N ILE A 197 10.74 13.34 6.19
CA ILE A 197 10.79 14.32 5.10
C ILE A 197 9.69 15.39 5.23
N ARG A 198 8.47 14.99 5.59
CA ARG A 198 7.32 15.89 5.58
C ARG A 198 7.17 16.69 6.86
N TYR A 199 7.55 16.13 8.00
CA TYR A 199 7.12 16.66 9.29
C TYR A 199 8.25 16.93 10.29
N ALA A 200 9.48 16.40 10.07
CA ALA A 200 10.54 16.54 11.07
C ALA A 200 11.14 17.94 11.13
N PHE A 201 11.17 18.67 10.02
CA PHE A 201 11.83 19.95 9.88
C PHE A 201 10.81 21.07 9.73
N LEU A 202 11.08 22.24 10.34
CA LEU A 202 10.21 23.43 10.32
C LEU A 202 10.81 24.58 9.52
N ASP A 203 12.03 24.42 9.04
CA ASP A 203 12.76 25.35 8.20
C ASP A 203 12.81 24.85 6.74
N ASP A 204 13.38 25.67 5.85
CA ASP A 204 13.58 25.33 4.44
C ASP A 204 15.03 24.85 4.17
N ASP A 205 15.78 24.52 5.23
CA ASP A 205 17.16 24.05 5.09
C ASP A 205 17.22 22.58 4.67
N THR A 206 18.36 22.22 4.08
CA THR A 206 18.62 20.84 3.69
C THR A 206 19.17 20.07 4.88
N HIS A 207 18.44 19.06 5.31
CA HIS A 207 18.82 18.12 6.38
C HIS A 207 19.18 16.74 5.80
N SER A 208 19.98 15.99 6.55
CA SER A 208 20.38 14.63 6.19
C SER A 208 19.60 13.61 7.01
N ILE A 209 19.08 12.60 6.33
CA ILE A 209 18.44 11.44 6.95
C ILE A 209 19.35 10.24 6.69
N GLU A 210 19.88 9.63 7.75
CA GLU A 210 20.71 8.44 7.65
C GLU A 210 19.86 7.18 7.74
N ILE A 211 20.07 6.24 6.82
CA ILE A 211 19.32 4.99 6.73
C ILE A 211 20.32 3.85 6.64
N GLU A 212 20.21 2.91 7.57
CA GLU A 212 20.97 1.67 7.56
C GLU A 212 20.03 0.47 7.53
N LEU A 213 20.26 -0.42 6.58
CA LEU A 213 19.60 -1.72 6.51
C LEU A 213 20.64 -2.83 6.66
N ALA A 214 20.45 -3.74 7.59
CA ALA A 214 21.37 -4.83 7.88
C ALA A 214 20.67 -6.17 8.03
N ILE A 215 21.33 -7.25 7.59
CA ILE A 215 20.93 -8.62 7.89
C ILE A 215 21.68 -9.05 9.15
N GLU A 216 20.96 -9.25 10.27
CA GLU A 216 21.48 -9.67 11.55
C GLU A 216 20.86 -11.04 11.94
N GLY A 217 21.55 -12.13 11.60
CA GLY A 217 21.04 -13.49 11.83
C GLY A 217 19.83 -13.78 10.93
N ASP A 218 18.70 -14.03 11.56
CA ASP A 218 17.41 -14.29 10.92
C ASP A 218 16.48 -13.05 10.87
N GLN A 219 17.04 -11.87 11.12
CA GLN A 219 16.30 -10.62 11.11
C GLN A 219 16.89 -9.62 10.12
N ILE A 220 16.00 -8.79 9.56
CA ILE A 220 16.37 -7.54 8.93
C ILE A 220 16.22 -6.44 9.96
N VAL A 221 17.24 -5.60 10.06
CA VAL A 221 17.27 -4.45 10.97
C VAL A 221 17.38 -3.20 10.15
N LEU A 222 16.36 -2.34 10.25
CA LEU A 222 16.33 -1.00 9.66
C LEU A 222 16.61 0.02 10.77
N ARG A 223 17.57 0.92 10.55
CA ARG A 223 17.86 2.05 11.42
C ARG A 223 17.71 3.34 10.65
N ILE A 224 17.00 4.31 11.24
CA ILE A 224 16.80 5.64 10.66
C ILE A 224 17.24 6.65 11.72
N VAL A 225 18.07 7.62 11.31
CA VAL A 225 18.56 8.71 12.16
C VAL A 225 18.30 10.04 11.47
N ASP A 226 17.69 10.97 12.19
CA ASP A 226 17.47 12.36 11.76
C ASP A 226 17.65 13.34 12.92
N ASP A 227 17.96 14.58 12.60
CA ASP A 227 18.11 15.69 13.57
C ASP A 227 16.86 16.59 13.67
N GLY A 228 15.73 16.12 13.19
CA GLY A 228 14.47 16.85 13.22
C GLY A 228 13.87 16.95 14.63
N ARG A 229 12.67 17.52 14.73
CA ARG A 229 11.95 17.61 15.99
C ARG A 229 11.67 16.22 16.58
N PRO A 230 11.58 16.08 17.93
CA PRO A 230 11.24 14.80 18.56
C PRO A 230 9.92 14.24 18.05
N PHE A 231 9.93 12.99 17.62
CA PHE A 231 8.73 12.29 17.17
C PHE A 231 8.87 10.79 17.43
N ASP A 232 8.10 10.26 18.37
CA ASP A 232 8.03 8.81 18.62
C ASP A 232 6.93 8.20 17.74
N PRO A 233 7.29 7.39 16.72
CA PRO A 233 6.31 6.79 15.83
C PRO A 233 5.36 5.78 16.50
N ARG A 234 5.63 5.39 17.76
CA ARG A 234 4.76 4.50 18.54
C ARG A 234 3.64 5.26 19.24
N GLU A 235 3.77 6.59 19.39
CA GLU A 235 2.77 7.42 20.06
C GLU A 235 1.61 7.74 19.10
N ASN A 236 0.41 7.31 19.49
CA ASN A 236 -0.87 7.65 18.86
C ASN A 236 -1.06 7.28 17.38
N PRO A 237 -0.89 6.04 16.94
CA PRO A 237 -1.44 5.62 15.66
C PRO A 237 -2.98 5.49 15.77
N VAL A 238 -3.68 6.63 15.84
CA VAL A 238 -5.15 6.63 15.80
C VAL A 238 -5.59 6.53 14.35
N LEU A 239 -6.20 5.41 14.02
CA LEU A 239 -6.76 5.16 12.70
C LEU A 239 -8.11 5.90 12.56
N ASP A 240 -8.12 7.06 11.91
CA ASP A 240 -9.35 7.77 11.54
C ASP A 240 -9.72 7.56 10.08
N LEU A 241 -10.48 6.50 9.82
CA LEU A 241 -11.01 6.17 8.48
C LEU A 241 -12.17 7.07 8.04
N GLN A 242 -12.70 7.91 8.94
CA GLN A 242 -13.87 8.75 8.66
C GLN A 242 -13.49 10.19 8.31
N SER A 243 -12.24 10.59 8.51
CA SER A 243 -11.75 11.90 8.08
C SER A 243 -12.02 12.12 6.59
N ASP A 244 -12.45 13.34 6.22
CA ASP A 244 -12.64 13.74 4.83
C ASP A 244 -11.32 14.07 4.13
N ASP A 245 -10.21 14.14 4.85
CA ASP A 245 -8.90 14.43 4.32
C ASP A 245 -8.32 13.23 3.56
N ARG A 246 -7.54 13.48 2.51
CA ARG A 246 -6.85 12.44 1.73
C ARG A 246 -5.82 11.67 2.56
N GLU A 247 -5.29 12.31 3.59
CA GLU A 247 -4.39 11.69 4.53
C GLU A 247 -5.21 11.04 5.64
N VAL A 248 -5.29 9.71 5.60
CA VAL A 248 -5.80 8.95 6.74
C VAL A 248 -4.72 9.01 7.82
N GLY A 249 -4.83 9.97 8.73
CA GLY A 249 -3.83 10.18 9.77
C GLY A 249 -3.57 8.89 10.56
N GLY A 250 -2.29 8.57 10.74
CA GLY A 250 -1.85 7.43 11.54
C GLY A 250 -1.96 6.05 10.87
N LEU A 251 -2.54 5.92 9.66
CA LEU A 251 -2.68 4.62 9.00
C LEU A 251 -1.32 3.97 8.72
N GLY A 252 -0.36 4.75 8.20
CA GLY A 252 0.96 4.24 7.86
C GLY A 252 1.69 3.67 9.07
N LEU A 253 1.75 4.42 10.16
CA LEU A 253 2.38 3.94 11.41
C LEU A 253 1.63 2.75 12.01
N TYR A 254 0.30 2.73 11.93
CA TYR A 254 -0.49 1.59 12.36
C TYR A 254 -0.11 0.32 11.57
N LEU A 255 0.00 0.42 10.24
CA LEU A 255 0.40 -0.71 9.40
C LEU A 255 1.84 -1.15 9.67
N VAL A 256 2.77 -0.21 9.86
CA VAL A 256 4.15 -0.54 10.25
C VAL A 256 4.16 -1.34 11.54
N LEU A 257 3.47 -0.86 12.59
CA LEU A 257 3.42 -1.53 13.89
C LEU A 257 2.74 -2.91 13.84
N ASP A 258 1.81 -3.12 12.91
CA ASP A 258 1.14 -4.42 12.71
C ASP A 258 2.03 -5.44 11.96
N MET A 259 2.98 -4.95 11.15
CA MET A 259 3.75 -5.79 10.24
C MET A 259 5.18 -6.09 10.72
N VAL A 260 5.73 -5.29 11.63
CA VAL A 260 7.11 -5.45 12.13
C VAL A 260 7.13 -6.15 13.49
N ASP A 261 8.19 -6.90 13.78
CA ASP A 261 8.30 -7.61 15.06
C ASP A 261 8.72 -6.67 16.21
N MET A 262 9.47 -5.61 15.88
CA MET A 262 9.89 -4.62 16.87
C MET A 262 10.08 -3.25 16.22
N LEU A 263 9.59 -2.21 16.91
CA LEU A 263 9.93 -0.83 16.63
C LEU A 263 10.40 -0.16 17.92
N LYS A 264 11.62 0.36 17.93
CA LYS A 264 12.22 1.10 19.05
C LYS A 264 12.50 2.54 18.60
N TYR A 265 12.20 3.48 19.48
CA TYR A 265 12.57 4.88 19.33
C TYR A 265 13.37 5.35 20.53
N GLU A 266 14.40 6.12 20.28
CA GLU A 266 15.12 6.88 21.29
C GLU A 266 15.58 8.24 20.74
N ARG A 267 15.71 9.21 21.65
CA ARG A 267 16.29 10.52 21.31
C ARG A 267 17.63 10.64 22.05
N VAL A 268 18.71 10.83 21.30
CA VAL A 268 20.07 10.95 21.84
C VAL A 268 20.78 12.10 21.15
N ASP A 269 21.36 13.02 21.92
CA ASP A 269 22.12 14.16 21.39
C ASP A 269 21.40 14.97 20.31
N GLU A 270 20.09 15.21 20.52
CA GLU A 270 19.18 15.92 19.61
C GLU A 270 18.84 15.16 18.31
N GLU A 271 19.28 13.92 18.14
CA GLU A 271 18.90 13.05 17.05
C GLU A 271 17.75 12.10 17.44
N ASN A 272 16.79 11.92 16.53
CA ASN A 272 15.84 10.83 16.58
C ASN A 272 16.52 9.57 16.04
N ARG A 273 16.36 8.46 16.73
CA ARG A 273 16.86 7.15 16.31
C ARG A 273 15.75 6.14 16.37
N VAL A 274 15.38 5.62 15.22
CA VAL A 274 14.37 4.57 15.08
C VAL A 274 15.08 3.28 14.66
N GLU A 275 14.78 2.18 15.36
CA GLU A 275 15.21 0.83 14.98
C GLU A 275 13.97 -0.03 14.77
N VAL A 276 13.89 -0.68 13.60
CA VAL A 276 12.85 -1.64 13.24
C VAL A 276 13.50 -3.00 13.01
N ARG A 277 12.86 -4.06 13.50
CA ARG A 277 13.29 -5.45 13.24
C ARG A 277 12.17 -6.24 12.63
N VAL A 278 12.51 -7.01 11.61
CA VAL A 278 11.61 -7.89 10.90
C VAL A 278 12.23 -9.27 10.74
N SER A 279 11.52 -10.30 11.20
CA SER A 279 11.96 -11.70 11.09
C SER A 279 11.90 -12.17 9.63
N MET A 280 12.94 -12.87 9.20
CA MET A 280 12.99 -13.60 7.94
C MET A 280 12.52 -15.05 8.06
N ILE A 281 12.13 -15.48 9.27
CA ILE A 281 11.58 -16.82 9.47
C ILE A 281 10.17 -16.83 8.87
N VAL A 282 9.95 -17.72 7.91
CA VAL A 282 8.61 -18.03 7.41
C VAL A 282 8.00 -19.02 8.38
N GLU A 283 7.05 -18.58 9.22
CA GLU A 283 6.23 -19.52 9.96
C GLU A 283 5.43 -20.35 8.96
N ASP A 284 5.73 -21.63 8.89
CA ASP A 284 4.95 -22.58 8.12
C ASP A 284 3.55 -22.65 8.77
N GLN A 285 2.59 -21.92 8.22
CA GLN A 285 1.17 -22.04 8.56
C GLN A 285 0.71 -23.39 8.02
N GLY A 286 1.20 -24.46 8.69
CA GLY A 286 0.70 -25.79 8.46
C GLY A 286 -0.80 -25.79 8.68
N GLU A 287 -1.55 -25.86 7.59
CA GLU A 287 -2.96 -26.20 7.63
C GLU A 287 -3.07 -27.60 8.25
N ASP A 288 -3.33 -27.64 9.56
CA ASP A 288 -3.72 -28.87 10.22
C ASP A 288 -5.18 -29.23 9.80
N LEU A 289 -5.27 -29.76 8.59
CA LEU A 289 -6.53 -30.34 8.06
C LEU A 289 -6.79 -31.76 8.59
N SER A 290 -6.09 -32.22 9.64
CA SER A 290 -6.16 -33.62 10.08
C SER A 290 -7.19 -33.90 11.18
N GLU A 291 -7.88 -32.91 11.76
CA GLU A 291 -8.82 -33.16 12.87
C GLU A 291 -10.33 -33.09 12.54
N ALA A 292 -10.74 -32.98 11.28
CA ALA A 292 -12.17 -32.84 10.92
C ALA A 292 -12.85 -34.14 10.46
N VAL A 293 -12.26 -35.33 10.67
CA VAL A 293 -12.84 -36.63 10.17
C VAL A 293 -13.05 -37.69 11.26
N SER A 294 -13.28 -37.33 12.51
CA SER A 294 -13.47 -38.37 13.54
C SER A 294 -14.78 -38.35 14.34
N ASP A 295 -15.80 -37.58 13.96
CA ASP A 295 -17.09 -37.60 14.66
C ASP A 295 -18.30 -37.75 13.72
N LEU A 296 -18.41 -38.92 13.05
CA LEU A 296 -19.71 -39.39 12.55
C LEU A 296 -20.22 -40.51 13.47
N PRO A 297 -21.39 -40.37 14.12
CA PRO A 297 -21.96 -41.44 14.91
C PRO A 297 -22.39 -42.60 14.01
N GLU A 298 -21.93 -43.80 14.32
CA GLU A 298 -22.45 -45.05 13.73
C GLU A 298 -23.94 -45.20 14.04
N THR A 299 -24.78 -45.11 13.02
CA THR A 299 -26.17 -45.54 13.14
C THR A 299 -26.22 -47.04 13.04
N SER A 300 -26.33 -47.70 14.20
CA SER A 300 -26.71 -49.11 14.31
C SER A 300 -28.11 -49.32 13.83
N GLY A 301 -28.28 -50.06 12.71
CA GLY A 301 -29.55 -50.61 12.28
C GLY A 301 -29.95 -51.82 13.15
N GLY A 302 -31.20 -51.86 13.53
CA GLY A 302 -31.95 -53.01 14.02
C GLY A 302 -33.25 -53.10 13.24
#